data_8211a4be35b68c1f3709e927529c02fd
#
_entry.id   8211a4be35b68c1f3709e927529c02fd
#
_cell.length_a   1.000
_cell.length_b   1.000
_cell.length_c   1.000
_cell.angle_alpha   90.00
_cell.angle_beta   90.00
_cell.angle_gamma   90.00
#
_symmetry.space_group_name_H-M   'P 1'
#
loop_
_entity.id
_entity.type
_entity.pdbx_description
1 polymer ?
#
loop_
_entity_poly.entity_id
_entity_poly.type
_entity_poly.pdbx_seq_one_letter_code
_entity_poly.pdbx_strand_id
1 'polypeptide(L)'
;TISPRGIDIVQLGGASDCPTVQNFIFVADVSRFVFAFGCNDYSSTVQDPMLIRWSDQESVTNWTPAATNQAGSIRLSHGSEIITCVQTRQEIVVFTDSALYSLQYQGSPVVWSSQLLGDNTSIIGPNAAVAASGVIYWMGVEKFYKYDGRTQTMRCDLLRHIFQDINLAQASQVFAGTNEGFNEVWWFYCSASSTNIDLYVIYNYSEDVWSYGTLGRTAWLDSGLRNHPLAATYSYNLVDHEQGNDDNVSGTPVAISALIGSAEFDIDDGDHFGFVYRMLPDITFRGSDAASPQVTMTLIPMQNSGSGYNNPISAGGNSTATVTRTSTSVIEQFTGQVYVRVRGRQMIIQIESNQLGCAWQLGSPRIDIKQDGRRGNT
;
A
#
# COMPACT_ATOMS: atom_id res chain seq x y z
N THR A 1 29.17 -8.62 7.40
CA THR A 1 29.67 -7.80 8.53
C THR A 1 29.90 -6.39 8.03
N ILE A 2 29.08 -5.44 8.46
CA ILE A 2 29.29 -4.03 8.19
C ILE A 2 30.34 -3.56 9.21
N SER A 3 31.52 -3.22 8.75
CA SER A 3 32.53 -2.59 9.59
C SER A 3 32.19 -1.11 9.75
N PRO A 4 32.03 -0.58 10.97
CA PRO A 4 31.80 0.85 11.15
C PRO A 4 33.02 1.64 10.65
N ARG A 5 32.79 2.54 9.70
CA ARG A 5 33.84 3.40 9.13
C ARG A 5 33.91 4.77 9.79
N GLY A 6 32.91 5.15 10.54
CA GLY A 6 32.86 6.41 11.27
C GLY A 6 32.72 6.12 12.75
N ILE A 7 33.52 6.74 13.55
CA ILE A 7 33.56 6.51 15.01
C ILE A 7 32.78 7.62 15.71
N ASP A 8 32.82 8.84 15.16
CA ASP A 8 32.25 10.02 15.81
C ASP A 8 31.30 10.78 14.87
N ILE A 9 30.16 11.22 15.41
CA ILE A 9 29.32 12.23 14.80
C ILE A 9 29.79 13.56 15.35
N VAL A 10 30.36 14.40 14.50
CA VAL A 10 30.85 15.72 14.88
C VAL A 10 30.05 16.80 14.20
N GLN A 11 29.93 17.95 14.84
CA GLN A 11 29.30 19.13 14.25
C GLN A 11 30.08 19.53 13.00
N LEU A 12 29.38 19.83 11.89
CA LEU A 12 29.98 20.35 10.69
C LEU A 12 30.57 21.75 10.95
N GLY A 13 31.89 21.86 10.87
CA GLY A 13 32.58 23.13 11.10
C GLY A 13 32.32 24.14 9.98
N GLY A 14 32.22 25.42 10.34
CA GLY A 14 32.08 26.54 9.38
C GLY A 14 30.67 26.78 8.87
N ALA A 15 29.67 26.07 9.37
CA ALA A 15 28.28 26.35 9.02
C ALA A 15 27.82 27.66 9.69
N SER A 16 27.34 28.61 8.86
CA SER A 16 26.82 29.89 9.31
C SER A 16 25.29 29.88 9.19
N ASP A 17 24.60 30.24 10.29
CA ASP A 17 23.14 30.42 10.34
C ASP A 17 22.35 29.16 9.85
N CYS A 18 22.92 27.99 10.07
CA CYS A 18 22.25 26.72 9.81
C CYS A 18 21.00 26.62 10.70
N PRO A 19 19.85 26.10 10.20
CA PRO A 19 18.70 25.83 11.02
C PRO A 19 19.02 24.93 12.22
N THR A 20 18.60 25.33 13.40
CA THR A 20 18.86 24.60 14.65
C THR A 20 17.68 23.76 15.12
N VAL A 21 16.49 24.07 14.59
CA VAL A 21 15.24 23.33 14.84
C VAL A 21 14.54 23.15 13.50
N GLN A 22 14.19 21.91 13.17
CA GLN A 22 13.50 21.55 11.92
C GLN A 22 12.74 20.22 12.08
N ASN A 23 11.72 20.01 11.25
CA ASN A 23 11.03 18.74 11.18
C ASN A 23 11.89 17.66 10.50
N PHE A 24 12.48 18.00 9.33
CA PHE A 24 13.38 17.10 8.62
C PHE A 24 14.29 17.86 7.66
N ILE A 25 15.32 17.20 7.20
CA ILE A 25 16.29 17.68 6.20
C ILE A 25 16.16 16.83 4.95
N PHE A 26 16.28 17.47 3.80
CA PHE A 26 16.23 16.82 2.50
C PHE A 26 17.35 17.37 1.59
N VAL A 27 17.94 16.48 0.80
CA VAL A 27 18.97 16.85 -0.21
C VAL A 27 18.38 16.64 -1.59
N ALA A 28 18.30 17.72 -2.37
CA ALA A 28 17.84 17.66 -3.74
C ALA A 28 18.96 17.17 -4.67
N ASP A 29 18.80 15.97 -5.23
CA ASP A 29 19.85 15.31 -6.02
C ASP A 29 20.24 16.08 -7.28
N VAL A 30 19.24 16.58 -8.01
CA VAL A 30 19.45 17.22 -9.32
C VAL A 30 20.02 18.61 -9.16
N SER A 31 19.47 19.41 -8.24
CA SER A 31 19.83 20.82 -8.06
C SER A 31 20.92 21.03 -7.00
N ARG A 32 21.25 20.00 -6.21
CA ARG A 32 22.32 19.99 -5.20
C ARG A 32 22.17 21.04 -4.11
N PHE A 33 20.96 21.21 -3.59
CA PHE A 33 20.66 22.03 -2.44
C PHE A 33 20.34 21.14 -1.24
N VAL A 34 20.66 21.64 -0.06
CA VAL A 34 20.17 21.06 1.20
C VAL A 34 19.01 21.89 1.68
N PHE A 35 17.87 21.26 1.97
CA PHE A 35 16.67 21.89 2.49
C PHE A 35 16.45 21.51 3.94
N ALA A 36 15.96 22.47 4.73
CA ALA A 36 15.40 22.25 6.05
C ALA A 36 13.92 22.66 6.02
N PHE A 37 13.06 21.73 6.38
CA PHE A 37 11.61 21.89 6.34
C PHE A 37 11.06 22.05 7.76
N GLY A 38 10.07 22.97 7.93
CA GLY A 38 9.49 23.27 9.22
C GLY A 38 10.55 23.77 10.20
N CYS A 39 11.34 24.73 9.79
CA CYS A 39 12.53 25.15 10.53
C CYS A 39 12.41 26.53 11.16
N ASN A 40 13.40 26.92 11.99
CA ASN A 40 13.49 28.28 12.51
C ASN A 40 13.98 29.26 11.44
N ASP A 41 13.51 30.49 11.53
CA ASP A 41 13.95 31.61 10.69
C ASP A 41 15.38 32.06 11.03
N TYR A 42 15.95 32.94 10.18
CA TYR A 42 17.28 33.51 10.38
C TYR A 42 17.39 34.19 11.72
N SER A 43 18.48 33.94 12.44
CA SER A 43 18.74 34.51 13.76
C SER A 43 17.63 34.26 14.83
N SER A 44 16.75 33.31 14.58
CA SER A 44 15.67 32.90 15.50
C SER A 44 15.97 31.48 16.04
N THR A 45 15.47 31.20 17.23
CA THR A 45 15.45 29.86 17.82
C THR A 45 14.06 29.25 17.86
N VAL A 46 13.05 30.02 17.40
CA VAL A 46 11.65 29.59 17.41
C VAL A 46 11.35 28.91 16.07
N GLN A 47 10.83 27.70 16.14
CA GLN A 47 10.43 26.93 14.98
C GLN A 47 9.17 27.53 14.33
N ASP A 48 9.19 27.68 13.00
CA ASP A 48 8.01 27.88 12.16
C ASP A 48 7.76 26.59 11.37
N PRO A 49 6.71 25.83 11.69
CA PRO A 49 6.44 24.54 11.04
C PRO A 49 6.16 24.63 9.54
N MET A 50 5.92 25.83 9.02
CA MET A 50 5.61 26.08 7.60
C MET A 50 6.76 26.74 6.83
N LEU A 51 7.90 26.99 7.47
CA LEU A 51 9.06 27.61 6.85
C LEU A 51 9.98 26.56 6.24
N ILE A 52 10.44 26.85 5.03
CA ILE A 52 11.46 26.09 4.31
C ILE A 52 12.67 26.98 4.15
N ARG A 53 13.85 26.48 4.50
CA ARG A 53 15.12 27.15 4.20
C ARG A 53 16.00 26.20 3.38
N TRP A 54 16.81 26.78 2.52
CA TRP A 54 17.80 26.01 1.73
C TRP A 54 19.18 26.64 1.78
N SER A 55 20.18 25.79 1.69
CA SER A 55 21.58 26.20 1.62
C SER A 55 21.91 26.85 0.27
N ASP A 56 23.10 27.40 0.13
CA ASP A 56 23.65 27.69 -1.19
C ASP A 56 23.87 26.40 -2.00
N GLN A 57 23.86 26.53 -3.32
CA GLN A 57 24.06 25.38 -4.22
C GLN A 57 25.42 24.73 -3.98
N GLU A 58 25.45 23.40 -3.92
CA GLU A 58 26.66 22.60 -3.66
C GLU A 58 27.36 22.92 -2.32
N SER A 59 26.69 23.59 -1.40
CA SER A 59 27.23 23.94 -0.10
C SER A 59 26.32 23.44 1.02
N VAL A 60 26.91 22.79 2.02
CA VAL A 60 26.19 22.35 3.23
C VAL A 60 26.38 23.33 4.41
N THR A 61 27.25 24.31 4.25
CA THR A 61 27.65 25.24 5.32
C THR A 61 27.13 26.67 5.15
N ASN A 62 26.75 27.07 3.94
CA ASN A 62 26.34 28.43 3.65
C ASN A 62 24.80 28.53 3.58
N TRP A 63 24.20 29.03 4.65
CA TRP A 63 22.74 29.16 4.81
C TRP A 63 22.26 30.60 4.86
N THR A 64 23.17 31.57 4.95
CA THR A 64 22.82 32.99 5.02
C THR A 64 22.59 33.54 3.61
N PRO A 65 21.39 34.09 3.29
CA PRO A 65 21.14 34.69 2.00
C PRO A 65 22.03 35.89 1.74
N ALA A 66 22.63 35.94 0.56
CA ALA A 66 23.45 37.07 0.10
C ALA A 66 23.26 37.29 -1.40
N ALA A 67 23.60 38.48 -1.89
CA ALA A 67 23.50 38.80 -3.31
C ALA A 67 24.43 37.90 -4.20
N THR A 68 25.40 37.26 -3.59
CA THR A 68 26.41 36.41 -4.26
C THR A 68 26.18 34.92 -4.15
N ASN A 69 25.13 34.49 -3.44
CA ASN A 69 24.78 33.08 -3.26
C ASN A 69 23.30 32.81 -3.58
N GLN A 70 22.92 31.56 -3.51
CA GLN A 70 21.56 31.10 -3.80
C GLN A 70 20.81 30.62 -2.55
N ALA A 71 21.37 30.78 -1.34
CA ALA A 71 20.69 30.45 -0.11
C ALA A 71 19.43 31.32 0.08
N GLY A 72 18.38 30.74 0.66
CA GLY A 72 17.11 31.45 0.82
C GLY A 72 16.10 30.73 1.67
N SER A 73 14.92 31.31 1.74
CA SER A 73 13.78 30.73 2.46
C SER A 73 12.46 31.06 1.78
N ILE A 74 11.46 30.23 2.02
CA ILE A 74 10.08 30.44 1.61
C ILE A 74 9.15 29.87 2.68
N ARG A 75 8.07 30.59 2.97
CA ARG A 75 7.04 30.14 3.90
C ARG A 75 5.80 29.73 3.12
N LEU A 76 5.30 28.52 3.37
CA LEU A 76 4.07 28.02 2.79
C LEU A 76 2.86 28.63 3.52
N SER A 77 1.75 28.80 2.81
CA SER A 77 0.57 29.54 3.30
C SER A 77 -0.61 28.65 3.72
N HIS A 78 -0.69 27.42 3.24
CA HIS A 78 -1.78 26.50 3.55
C HIS A 78 -1.26 25.28 4.31
N GLY A 79 -1.88 25.01 5.45
CA GLY A 79 -1.49 23.98 6.39
C GLY A 79 -1.00 24.57 7.72
N SER A 80 -0.74 23.70 8.67
CA SER A 80 -0.19 24.07 9.97
C SER A 80 1.25 23.55 10.15
N GLU A 81 1.62 22.49 9.46
CA GLU A 81 3.00 21.97 9.47
C GLU A 81 3.35 21.21 8.18
N ILE A 82 4.62 21.21 7.85
CA ILE A 82 5.18 20.43 6.74
C ILE A 82 5.54 19.04 7.26
N ILE A 83 4.93 18.01 6.65
CA ILE A 83 5.06 16.62 7.09
C ILE A 83 6.23 15.92 6.38
N THR A 84 6.31 16.06 5.04
CA THR A 84 7.33 15.37 4.24
C THR A 84 7.46 16.00 2.85
N CYS A 85 8.43 15.54 2.08
CA CYS A 85 8.55 15.87 0.67
C CYS A 85 8.99 14.64 -0.15
N VAL A 86 8.64 14.66 -1.42
CA VAL A 86 9.06 13.65 -2.41
C VAL A 86 9.63 14.36 -3.62
N GLN A 87 10.84 13.97 -4.04
CA GLN A 87 11.46 14.52 -5.23
C GLN A 87 10.98 13.76 -6.47
N THR A 88 10.57 14.53 -7.48
CA THR A 88 10.38 14.06 -8.85
C THR A 88 11.54 14.54 -9.74
N ARG A 89 11.49 14.26 -11.01
CA ARG A 89 12.52 14.72 -11.97
C ARG A 89 12.57 16.22 -12.16
N GLN A 90 11.46 16.93 -11.96
CA GLN A 90 11.32 18.35 -12.29
C GLN A 90 11.04 19.24 -11.09
N GLU A 91 10.51 18.68 -10.00
CA GLU A 91 10.04 19.42 -8.84
C GLU A 91 10.20 18.61 -7.55
N ILE A 92 10.16 19.31 -6.44
CA ILE A 92 10.04 18.69 -5.12
C ILE A 92 8.60 18.93 -4.67
N VAL A 93 7.86 17.84 -4.49
CA VAL A 93 6.48 17.88 -4.00
C VAL A 93 6.52 17.85 -2.48
N VAL A 94 5.96 18.89 -1.85
CA VAL A 94 5.95 19.08 -0.39
C VAL A 94 4.55 18.87 0.14
N PHE A 95 4.45 18.02 1.14
CA PHE A 95 3.21 17.69 1.83
C PHE A 95 3.11 18.45 3.13
N THR A 96 2.03 19.17 3.29
CA THR A 96 1.60 19.69 4.59
C THR A 96 0.51 18.78 5.16
N ASP A 97 0.07 19.06 6.36
CA ASP A 97 -1.05 18.36 7.00
C ASP A 97 -2.38 18.43 6.19
N SER A 98 -2.53 19.44 5.32
CA SER A 98 -3.78 19.70 4.60
C SER A 98 -3.63 20.11 3.14
N ALA A 99 -2.41 20.27 2.62
CA ALA A 99 -2.17 20.74 1.27
C ALA A 99 -0.93 20.13 0.63
N LEU A 100 -0.87 20.23 -0.69
CA LEU A 100 0.24 19.77 -1.53
C LEU A 100 0.84 20.96 -2.27
N TYR A 101 2.17 21.09 -2.23
CA TYR A 101 2.91 22.12 -2.92
C TYR A 101 3.96 21.55 -3.86
N SER A 102 4.22 22.26 -4.94
CA SER A 102 5.39 22.06 -5.80
C SER A 102 6.44 23.12 -5.47
N LEU A 103 7.67 22.68 -5.24
CA LEU A 103 8.86 23.55 -5.23
C LEU A 103 9.61 23.33 -6.53
N GLN A 104 9.81 24.39 -7.29
CA GLN A 104 10.49 24.36 -8.58
C GLN A 104 11.71 25.27 -8.57
N TYR A 105 12.81 24.74 -9.08
CA TYR A 105 14.04 25.51 -9.28
C TYR A 105 13.88 26.45 -10.48
N GLN A 106 14.00 27.76 -10.23
CA GLN A 106 13.86 28.81 -11.25
C GLN A 106 15.20 29.45 -11.63
N GLY A 107 16.23 29.18 -10.85
CA GLY A 107 17.52 29.87 -10.99
C GLY A 107 17.47 31.29 -10.44
N SER A 108 18.65 31.96 -10.45
CA SER A 108 18.77 33.34 -9.96
C SER A 108 17.93 34.32 -10.82
N PRO A 109 17.23 35.34 -10.22
CA PRO A 109 17.31 35.72 -8.81
C PRO A 109 16.31 35.05 -7.87
N VAL A 110 15.32 34.31 -8.37
CA VAL A 110 14.23 33.73 -7.55
C VAL A 110 14.60 32.37 -7.01
N VAL A 111 15.63 31.75 -7.31
CA VAL A 111 16.16 30.44 -6.93
C VAL A 111 15.09 29.35 -6.86
N TRP A 112 14.18 29.41 -5.90
CA TRP A 112 13.07 28.46 -5.72
C TRP A 112 11.72 29.19 -5.62
N SER A 113 10.72 28.62 -6.29
CA SER A 113 9.32 29.08 -6.19
C SER A 113 8.43 27.95 -5.68
N SER A 114 7.40 28.32 -4.93
CA SER A 114 6.37 27.37 -4.48
C SER A 114 5.05 27.63 -5.19
N GLN A 115 4.37 26.54 -5.57
CA GLN A 115 3.03 26.58 -6.15
C GLN A 115 2.13 25.62 -5.39
N LEU A 116 0.93 26.06 -5.01
CA LEU A 116 -0.09 25.18 -4.45
C LEU A 116 -0.65 24.27 -5.55
N LEU A 117 -0.55 22.97 -5.36
CA LEU A 117 -1.03 21.93 -6.28
C LEU A 117 -2.42 21.41 -5.91
N GLY A 118 -2.76 21.47 -4.64
CA GLY A 118 -4.05 21.03 -4.13
C GLY A 118 -4.20 21.35 -2.66
N ASP A 119 -5.41 21.62 -2.27
CA ASP A 119 -5.87 21.77 -0.90
C ASP A 119 -6.77 20.59 -0.49
N ASN A 120 -7.06 20.49 0.80
CA ASN A 120 -7.85 19.38 1.36
C ASN A 120 -7.30 17.98 1.04
N THR A 121 -5.99 17.86 0.93
CA THR A 121 -5.27 16.60 0.80
C THR A 121 -4.51 16.34 2.08
N SER A 122 -4.76 15.22 2.72
CA SER A 122 -4.01 14.81 3.91
C SER A 122 -2.96 13.77 3.55
N ILE A 123 -1.92 13.67 4.38
CA ILE A 123 -0.99 12.54 4.40
C ILE A 123 -0.99 11.96 5.81
N ILE A 124 -1.01 10.63 5.92
CA ILE A 124 -1.15 9.97 7.21
C ILE A 124 0.14 9.98 8.04
N GLY A 125 1.29 10.06 7.40
CA GLY A 125 2.58 10.07 8.08
C GLY A 125 3.72 10.46 7.13
N PRO A 126 4.91 10.72 7.66
CA PRO A 126 6.03 11.28 6.90
C PRO A 126 6.58 10.33 5.81
N ASN A 127 6.41 9.03 5.98
CA ASN A 127 6.91 8.02 5.05
C ASN A 127 5.80 7.39 4.20
N ALA A 128 4.59 7.93 4.22
CA ALA A 128 3.42 7.36 3.55
C ALA A 128 3.32 7.72 2.05
N ALA A 129 4.30 8.43 1.50
CA ALA A 129 4.35 8.82 0.10
C ALA A 129 5.56 8.21 -0.61
N VAL A 130 5.38 7.80 -1.86
CA VAL A 130 6.44 7.25 -2.71
C VAL A 130 6.21 7.62 -4.17
N ALA A 131 7.30 7.76 -4.91
CA ALA A 131 7.25 7.97 -6.37
C ALA A 131 7.47 6.62 -7.09
N ALA A 132 6.57 6.28 -7.98
CA ALA A 132 6.67 5.11 -8.86
C ALA A 132 6.33 5.52 -10.29
N SER A 133 7.17 5.15 -11.25
CA SER A 133 6.95 5.43 -12.68
C SER A 133 6.63 6.90 -13.01
N GLY A 134 7.20 7.85 -12.24
CA GLY A 134 6.99 9.29 -12.43
C GLY A 134 5.70 9.85 -11.82
N VAL A 135 4.92 9.04 -11.15
CA VAL A 135 3.72 9.42 -10.39
C VAL A 135 4.00 9.29 -8.90
N ILE A 136 3.53 10.24 -8.10
CA ILE A 136 3.60 10.14 -6.65
C ILE A 136 2.29 9.56 -6.13
N TYR A 137 2.40 8.53 -5.28
CA TYR A 137 1.28 7.89 -4.60
C TYR A 137 1.43 8.07 -3.10
N TRP A 138 0.33 8.37 -2.40
CA TRP A 138 0.39 8.46 -0.95
C TRP A 138 -0.92 8.05 -0.26
N MET A 139 -0.75 7.61 0.97
CA MET A 139 -1.85 7.28 1.87
C MET A 139 -2.20 8.51 2.71
N GLY A 140 -3.42 8.99 2.57
CA GLY A 140 -4.00 10.00 3.44
C GLY A 140 -4.62 9.40 4.70
N VAL A 141 -5.31 10.21 5.48
CA VAL A 141 -5.97 9.77 6.72
C VAL A 141 -7.21 8.89 6.44
N GLU A 142 -7.88 9.12 5.32
CA GLU A 142 -9.13 8.39 4.97
C GLU A 142 -9.17 7.93 3.50
N LYS A 143 -8.17 8.29 2.68
CA LYS A 143 -8.16 8.06 1.23
C LYS A 143 -6.75 7.86 0.73
N PHE A 144 -6.66 7.29 -0.47
CA PHE A 144 -5.43 7.25 -1.24
C PHE A 144 -5.46 8.31 -2.33
N TYR A 145 -4.30 8.85 -2.62
CA TYR A 145 -4.13 9.91 -3.60
C TYR A 145 -2.97 9.61 -4.54
N LYS A 146 -3.01 10.23 -5.71
CA LYS A 146 -1.89 10.25 -6.66
C LYS A 146 -1.69 11.64 -7.24
N TYR A 147 -0.45 11.91 -7.65
CA TYR A 147 -0.06 13.12 -8.36
C TYR A 147 0.77 12.75 -9.60
N ASP A 148 0.22 13.06 -10.76
CA ASP A 148 0.81 12.86 -12.09
C ASP A 148 0.94 14.19 -12.86
N GLY A 149 1.13 15.30 -12.16
CA GLY A 149 0.97 16.70 -12.60
C GLY A 149 -0.38 17.27 -12.18
N ARG A 150 -1.29 16.43 -11.67
CA ARG A 150 -2.57 16.81 -11.10
C ARG A 150 -2.89 15.94 -9.90
N THR A 151 -3.33 16.57 -8.82
CA THR A 151 -3.77 15.84 -7.60
C THR A 151 -5.11 15.16 -7.85
N GLN A 152 -5.17 13.86 -7.58
CA GLN A 152 -6.36 13.03 -7.77
C GLN A 152 -6.55 12.08 -6.59
N THR A 153 -7.80 11.90 -6.17
CA THR A 153 -8.17 10.83 -5.25
C THR A 153 -8.25 9.51 -6.03
N MET A 154 -7.65 8.47 -5.48
CA MET A 154 -7.71 7.14 -6.07
C MET A 154 -8.98 6.41 -5.63
N ARG A 155 -9.58 5.67 -6.57
CA ARG A 155 -10.62 4.71 -6.23
C ARG A 155 -9.97 3.51 -5.56
N CYS A 156 -10.51 3.11 -4.41
CA CYS A 156 -10.04 1.93 -3.69
C CYS A 156 -11.25 1.14 -3.19
N ASP A 157 -11.41 -0.08 -3.68
CA ASP A 157 -12.53 -0.94 -3.26
C ASP A 157 -12.32 -1.48 -1.84
N LEU A 158 -11.07 -1.46 -1.33
CA LEU A 158 -10.69 -1.84 0.04
C LEU A 158 -10.73 -0.68 1.04
N LEU A 159 -11.16 0.53 0.63
CA LEU A 159 -11.09 1.75 1.43
C LEU A 159 -11.66 1.56 2.84
N ARG A 160 -12.86 0.99 2.91
CA ARG A 160 -13.55 0.76 4.20
C ARG A 160 -12.82 -0.28 5.04
N HIS A 161 -12.33 -1.35 4.43
CA HIS A 161 -11.58 -2.40 5.11
C HIS A 161 -10.32 -1.86 5.78
N ILE A 162 -9.56 -1.03 5.07
CA ILE A 162 -8.28 -0.47 5.55
C ILE A 162 -8.53 0.58 6.63
N PHE A 163 -9.32 1.62 6.33
CA PHE A 163 -9.46 2.77 7.22
C PHE A 163 -10.37 2.53 8.44
N GLN A 164 -11.12 1.43 8.49
CA GLN A 164 -11.80 1.00 9.72
C GLN A 164 -10.91 0.20 10.68
N ASP A 165 -9.84 -0.39 10.16
CA ASP A 165 -8.92 -1.23 10.94
C ASP A 165 -7.54 -0.58 11.15
N ILE A 166 -7.31 0.65 10.73
CA ILE A 166 -6.03 1.32 10.92
C ILE A 166 -5.88 1.93 12.31
N ASN A 167 -4.71 1.73 12.94
CA ASN A 167 -4.36 2.37 14.22
C ASN A 167 -3.79 3.77 13.99
N LEU A 168 -4.63 4.80 14.05
CA LEU A 168 -4.21 6.19 13.85
C LEU A 168 -3.23 6.69 14.93
N ALA A 169 -3.19 6.09 16.11
CA ALA A 169 -2.19 6.43 17.11
C ALA A 169 -0.76 6.02 16.69
N GLN A 170 -0.65 5.12 15.73
CA GLN A 170 0.61 4.65 15.14
C GLN A 170 0.82 5.16 13.70
N ALA A 171 0.10 6.21 13.29
CA ALA A 171 0.15 6.77 11.95
C ALA A 171 1.57 7.14 11.48
N SER A 172 2.44 7.57 12.39
CA SER A 172 3.85 7.90 12.10
C SER A 172 4.69 6.72 11.65
N GLN A 173 4.26 5.49 11.93
CA GLN A 173 4.94 4.27 11.49
C GLN A 173 4.57 3.86 10.06
N VAL A 174 3.48 4.38 9.52
CA VAL A 174 3.05 4.06 8.15
C VAL A 174 4.13 4.47 7.16
N PHE A 175 4.53 3.55 6.31
CA PHE A 175 5.46 3.85 5.23
C PHE A 175 5.04 3.20 3.91
N ALA A 176 5.46 3.82 2.83
CA ALA A 176 5.25 3.34 1.46
C ALA A 176 6.54 2.77 0.88
N GLY A 177 6.40 1.82 -0.03
CA GLY A 177 7.49 1.27 -0.82
C GLY A 177 7.02 0.92 -2.23
N THR A 178 7.95 0.75 -3.14
CA THR A 178 7.69 0.32 -4.51
C THR A 178 8.15 -1.11 -4.72
N ASN A 179 7.49 -1.81 -5.63
CA ASN A 179 7.92 -3.05 -6.23
C ASN A 179 7.75 -2.89 -7.74
N GLU A 180 8.71 -2.17 -8.35
CA GLU A 180 8.62 -1.79 -9.77
C GLU A 180 8.62 -2.99 -10.71
N GLY A 181 9.20 -4.12 -10.30
CA GLY A 181 9.16 -5.37 -11.06
C GLY A 181 7.74 -5.89 -11.33
N PHE A 182 6.80 -5.57 -10.46
CA PHE A 182 5.39 -5.95 -10.55
C PHE A 182 4.45 -4.76 -10.76
N ASN A 183 4.97 -3.55 -10.94
CA ASN A 183 4.18 -2.31 -11.08
C ASN A 183 3.32 -2.02 -9.85
N GLU A 184 3.89 -2.16 -8.67
CA GLU A 184 3.16 -2.07 -7.40
C GLU A 184 3.68 -0.96 -6.51
N VAL A 185 2.74 -0.36 -5.77
CA VAL A 185 3.00 0.51 -4.62
C VAL A 185 2.42 -0.17 -3.39
N TRP A 186 3.23 -0.27 -2.36
CA TRP A 186 2.91 -0.91 -1.10
C TRP A 186 2.81 0.13 0.03
N TRP A 187 1.82 0.00 0.91
CA TRP A 187 1.75 0.72 2.17
C TRP A 187 1.66 -0.28 3.31
N PHE A 188 2.55 -0.11 4.26
CA PHE A 188 2.61 -0.90 5.47
C PHE A 188 2.04 -0.11 6.62
N TYR A 189 1.14 -0.70 7.40
CA TYR A 189 0.44 -0.01 8.48
C TYR A 189 0.11 -0.94 9.65
N CYS A 190 -0.25 -0.34 10.80
CA CYS A 190 -0.66 -1.06 11.99
C CYS A 190 -2.17 -1.29 11.98
N SER A 191 -2.63 -2.51 12.25
CA SER A 191 -4.03 -2.78 12.50
C SER A 191 -4.52 -2.09 13.79
N ALA A 192 -5.83 -1.94 13.96
CA ALA A 192 -6.42 -1.27 15.13
C ALA A 192 -5.96 -1.85 16.49
N SER A 193 -5.61 -3.12 16.52
CA SER A 193 -5.16 -3.83 17.73
C SER A 193 -3.64 -3.92 17.88
N SER A 194 -2.87 -3.43 16.90
CA SER A 194 -1.40 -3.55 16.88
C SER A 194 -0.71 -2.21 17.10
N THR A 195 0.43 -2.25 17.77
CA THR A 195 1.37 -1.13 17.89
C THR A 195 2.58 -1.27 16.99
N ASN A 196 2.68 -2.38 16.28
CA ASN A 196 3.70 -2.66 15.27
C ASN A 196 3.03 -2.86 13.91
N ILE A 197 3.75 -2.60 12.84
CA ILE A 197 3.24 -2.87 11.49
C ILE A 197 3.01 -4.37 11.33
N ASP A 198 1.79 -4.74 10.98
CA ASP A 198 1.34 -6.11 10.80
C ASP A 198 0.52 -6.32 9.52
N LEU A 199 0.08 -5.24 8.89
CA LEU A 199 -0.72 -5.26 7.67
C LEU A 199 -0.05 -4.50 6.53
N TYR A 200 -0.42 -4.87 5.32
CA TYR A 200 -0.07 -4.12 4.12
C TYR A 200 -1.24 -4.03 3.15
N VAL A 201 -1.20 -3.01 2.32
CA VAL A 201 -2.06 -2.86 1.15
C VAL A 201 -1.21 -2.55 -0.06
N ILE A 202 -1.54 -3.14 -1.20
CA ILE A 202 -0.85 -2.99 -2.47
C ILE A 202 -1.80 -2.36 -3.48
N TYR A 203 -1.27 -1.46 -4.27
CA TYR A 203 -1.92 -0.96 -5.47
C TYR A 203 -1.05 -1.29 -6.69
N ASN A 204 -1.58 -2.11 -7.60
CA ASN A 204 -0.95 -2.34 -8.89
C ASN A 204 -1.41 -1.25 -9.85
N TYR A 205 -0.47 -0.34 -10.23
CA TYR A 205 -0.80 0.82 -11.05
C TYR A 205 -0.92 0.52 -12.55
N SER A 206 -0.52 -0.67 -12.99
CA SER A 206 -0.71 -1.13 -14.38
C SER A 206 -2.09 -1.74 -14.58
N GLU A 207 -2.57 -2.50 -13.60
CA GLU A 207 -3.84 -3.24 -13.67
C GLU A 207 -5.00 -2.50 -12.98
N ASP A 208 -4.72 -1.42 -12.25
CA ASP A 208 -5.68 -0.67 -11.41
C ASP A 208 -6.40 -1.57 -10.39
N VAL A 209 -5.65 -2.44 -9.72
CA VAL A 209 -6.17 -3.43 -8.76
C VAL A 209 -5.55 -3.23 -7.39
N TRP A 210 -6.36 -3.50 -6.34
CA TRP A 210 -5.92 -3.46 -4.96
C TRP A 210 -5.86 -4.86 -4.36
N SER A 211 -4.85 -5.10 -3.55
CA SER A 211 -4.72 -6.30 -2.72
C SER A 211 -4.21 -5.95 -1.33
N TYR A 212 -4.38 -6.85 -0.38
CA TYR A 212 -3.98 -6.65 1.00
C TYR A 212 -3.56 -7.96 1.65
N GLY A 213 -2.86 -7.85 2.77
CA GLY A 213 -2.46 -9.02 3.53
C GLY A 213 -1.79 -8.66 4.85
N THR A 214 -1.25 -9.68 5.49
CA THR A 214 -0.55 -9.59 6.78
C THR A 214 0.95 -9.73 6.55
N LEU A 215 1.73 -8.73 6.94
CA LEU A 215 3.19 -8.77 6.83
C LEU A 215 3.82 -7.71 7.75
N GLY A 216 4.61 -8.14 8.72
CA GLY A 216 5.35 -7.24 9.60
C GLY A 216 6.70 -6.85 9.01
N ARG A 217 6.84 -5.62 8.54
CA ARG A 217 8.09 -5.06 8.03
C ARG A 217 8.36 -3.70 8.66
N THR A 218 9.62 -3.38 8.89
CA THR A 218 10.04 -2.09 9.49
C THR A 218 10.65 -1.14 8.47
N ALA A 219 11.13 -1.67 7.35
CA ALA A 219 11.67 -0.90 6.22
C ALA A 219 11.59 -1.74 4.95
N TRP A 220 11.53 -1.04 3.82
CA TRP A 220 11.46 -1.64 2.49
C TRP A 220 12.39 -0.90 1.53
N LEU A 221 13.08 -1.65 0.69
CA LEU A 221 13.90 -1.16 -0.40
C LEU A 221 13.57 -1.94 -1.66
N ASP A 222 13.19 -1.24 -2.71
CA ASP A 222 12.91 -1.84 -4.01
C ASP A 222 14.16 -2.49 -4.64
N SER A 223 13.94 -3.29 -5.65
CA SER A 223 14.97 -4.11 -6.31
C SER A 223 16.17 -3.31 -6.86
N GLY A 224 16.01 -2.09 -7.36
CA GLY A 224 17.08 -1.18 -7.76
C GLY A 224 18.32 -1.86 -8.38
N LEU A 225 19.41 -1.92 -7.62
CA LEU A 225 20.64 -2.62 -8.00
C LEU A 225 20.63 -4.13 -7.67
N ARG A 226 19.60 -4.63 -7.03
CA ARG A 226 19.38 -6.04 -6.69
C ARG A 226 18.30 -6.61 -7.59
N ASN A 227 18.26 -7.93 -7.67
CA ASN A 227 17.22 -8.62 -8.45
C ASN A 227 15.87 -8.70 -7.73
N HIS A 228 15.85 -8.42 -6.42
CA HIS A 228 14.69 -8.62 -5.54
C HIS A 228 14.59 -7.50 -4.53
N PRO A 229 13.38 -7.11 -4.11
CA PRO A 229 13.17 -6.17 -3.01
C PRO A 229 13.73 -6.72 -1.70
N LEU A 230 14.25 -5.83 -0.86
CA LEU A 230 14.80 -6.13 0.45
C LEU A 230 13.96 -5.47 1.53
N ALA A 231 13.67 -6.20 2.60
CA ALA A 231 12.96 -5.64 3.73
C ALA A 231 13.62 -6.01 5.08
N ALA A 232 13.39 -5.17 6.07
CA ALA A 232 13.77 -5.43 7.46
C ALA A 232 12.57 -5.94 8.26
N THR A 233 12.84 -6.87 9.17
CA THR A 233 11.82 -7.48 10.03
C THR A 233 11.97 -7.04 11.49
N TYR A 234 10.93 -7.23 12.29
CA TYR A 234 10.98 -7.00 13.75
C TYR A 234 11.90 -8.00 14.49
N SER A 235 12.25 -9.11 13.86
CA SER A 235 13.23 -10.08 14.39
C SER A 235 14.69 -9.73 14.05
N TYR A 236 14.93 -8.50 13.59
CA TYR A 236 16.25 -7.96 13.23
C TYR A 236 16.93 -8.68 12.05
N ASN A 237 16.16 -9.29 11.18
CA ASN A 237 16.63 -9.92 9.95
C ASN A 237 16.39 -9.01 8.74
N LEU A 238 17.28 -9.11 7.76
CA LEU A 238 17.05 -8.62 6.40
C LEU A 238 16.59 -9.80 5.56
N VAL A 239 15.51 -9.60 4.82
CA VAL A 239 14.89 -10.64 3.98
C VAL A 239 14.73 -10.16 2.56
N ASP A 240 15.02 -11.04 1.62
CA ASP A 240 14.73 -10.81 0.20
C ASP A 240 13.26 -11.22 -0.06
N HIS A 241 12.54 -10.39 -0.81
CA HIS A 241 11.18 -10.64 -1.26
C HIS A 241 11.16 -11.16 -2.69
N GLU A 242 10.01 -11.66 -3.13
CA GLU A 242 9.79 -12.20 -4.48
C GLU A 242 10.75 -13.36 -4.83
N GLN A 243 11.11 -14.17 -3.83
CA GLN A 243 11.92 -15.37 -4.00
C GLN A 243 11.22 -16.61 -3.48
N GLY A 244 11.00 -17.60 -4.39
CA GLY A 244 10.35 -18.85 -4.02
C GLY A 244 8.84 -18.71 -3.81
N ASN A 245 8.23 -19.77 -3.27
CA ASN A 245 6.79 -19.91 -3.11
C ASN A 245 6.35 -19.95 -1.65
N ASP A 246 7.29 -19.82 -0.70
CA ASP A 246 7.05 -19.97 0.73
C ASP A 246 7.72 -18.86 1.54
N ASP A 247 7.17 -18.55 2.71
CA ASP A 247 7.84 -17.71 3.69
C ASP A 247 8.92 -18.50 4.44
N ASN A 248 10.16 -18.10 4.29
CA ASN A 248 11.31 -18.74 4.93
C ASN A 248 12.06 -17.82 5.90
N VAL A 249 11.44 -16.78 6.41
CA VAL A 249 12.05 -15.80 7.34
C VAL A 249 12.59 -16.47 8.60
N SER A 250 11.91 -17.51 9.10
CA SER A 250 12.31 -18.24 10.31
C SER A 250 13.37 -19.33 10.05
N GLY A 251 13.78 -19.54 8.80
CA GLY A 251 14.64 -20.66 8.39
C GLY A 251 13.91 -22.01 8.24
N THR A 252 12.62 -22.04 8.53
CA THR A 252 11.73 -23.17 8.24
C THR A 252 10.64 -22.66 7.31
N PRO A 253 10.48 -23.25 6.11
CA PRO A 253 9.46 -22.80 5.16
C PRO A 253 8.06 -22.90 5.75
N VAL A 254 7.28 -21.86 5.59
CA VAL A 254 5.86 -21.77 5.94
C VAL A 254 5.08 -21.41 4.69
N ALA A 255 3.97 -22.10 4.47
CA ALA A 255 3.14 -21.82 3.30
C ALA A 255 2.57 -20.39 3.34
N ILE A 256 2.62 -19.72 2.20
CA ILE A 256 1.95 -18.43 2.02
C ILE A 256 0.46 -18.71 1.82
N SER A 257 -0.37 -18.18 2.74
CA SER A 257 -1.83 -18.27 2.60
C SER A 257 -2.30 -17.24 1.57
N ALA A 258 -2.82 -17.71 0.46
CA ALA A 258 -3.35 -16.89 -0.62
C ALA A 258 -4.84 -17.14 -0.81
N LEU A 259 -5.63 -16.08 -0.99
CA LEU A 259 -7.08 -16.15 -1.16
C LEU A 259 -7.55 -15.15 -2.20
N ILE A 260 -8.45 -15.59 -3.08
CA ILE A 260 -9.22 -14.73 -3.98
C ILE A 260 -10.70 -15.10 -3.91
N GLY A 261 -11.56 -14.10 -3.83
CA GLY A 261 -13.01 -14.26 -3.83
C GLY A 261 -13.66 -13.41 -4.90
N SER A 262 -14.70 -13.94 -5.55
CA SER A 262 -15.54 -13.15 -6.46
C SER A 262 -16.48 -12.24 -5.66
N ALA A 263 -17.03 -11.21 -6.33
CA ALA A 263 -18.26 -10.60 -5.87
C ALA A 263 -19.42 -11.62 -5.92
N GLU A 264 -20.52 -11.27 -5.27
CA GLU A 264 -21.75 -12.05 -5.38
C GLU A 264 -22.25 -11.99 -6.82
N PHE A 265 -22.54 -13.15 -7.40
CA PHE A 265 -23.19 -13.26 -8.69
C PHE A 265 -24.52 -14.02 -8.58
N ASP A 266 -25.45 -13.68 -9.45
CA ASP A 266 -26.78 -14.27 -9.53
C ASP A 266 -27.15 -14.65 -10.97
N ILE A 267 -28.37 -15.13 -11.18
CA ILE A 267 -28.93 -15.40 -12.50
C ILE A 267 -29.95 -14.33 -12.82
N ASP A 268 -29.87 -13.75 -14.00
CA ASP A 268 -30.75 -12.71 -14.52
C ASP A 268 -30.87 -11.51 -13.57
N ASP A 269 -32.06 -11.26 -13.05
CA ASP A 269 -32.39 -10.19 -12.10
C ASP A 269 -32.24 -10.59 -10.62
N GLY A 270 -31.74 -11.79 -10.34
CA GLY A 270 -31.55 -12.32 -8.98
C GLY A 270 -32.87 -12.78 -8.28
N ASP A 271 -33.99 -12.82 -8.99
CA ASP A 271 -35.27 -13.30 -8.42
C ASP A 271 -35.37 -14.83 -8.36
N HIS A 272 -34.56 -15.53 -9.13
CA HIS A 272 -34.52 -16.98 -9.20
C HIS A 272 -33.41 -17.58 -8.33
N PHE A 273 -33.68 -18.80 -7.82
CA PHE A 273 -32.60 -19.63 -7.30
C PHE A 273 -31.77 -20.22 -8.44
N GLY A 274 -30.47 -20.14 -8.31
CA GLY A 274 -29.52 -20.85 -9.17
C GLY A 274 -29.13 -22.20 -8.56
N PHE A 275 -29.09 -23.24 -9.37
CA PHE A 275 -28.51 -24.54 -9.01
C PHE A 275 -27.26 -24.79 -9.84
N VAL A 276 -26.11 -24.77 -9.16
CA VAL A 276 -24.82 -25.08 -9.78
C VAL A 276 -24.56 -26.57 -9.65
N TYR A 277 -24.26 -27.22 -10.75
CA TYR A 277 -24.02 -28.67 -10.80
C TYR A 277 -22.63 -29.04 -11.31
N ARG A 278 -21.93 -28.14 -12.01
CA ARG A 278 -20.57 -28.34 -12.51
C ARG A 278 -19.79 -27.03 -12.53
N MET A 279 -18.50 -27.14 -12.26
CA MET A 279 -17.54 -26.03 -12.36
C MET A 279 -16.32 -26.48 -13.17
N LEU A 280 -15.76 -25.57 -13.98
CA LEU A 280 -14.48 -25.70 -14.64
C LEU A 280 -13.54 -24.69 -13.99
N PRO A 281 -12.52 -25.15 -13.24
CA PRO A 281 -11.72 -24.27 -12.38
C PRO A 281 -10.84 -23.28 -13.14
N ASP A 282 -10.29 -23.66 -14.28
CA ASP A 282 -9.33 -22.86 -15.08
C ASP A 282 -8.15 -22.33 -14.23
N ILE A 283 -7.45 -23.25 -13.57
CA ILE A 283 -6.31 -22.94 -12.69
C ILE A 283 -5.06 -23.60 -13.25
N THR A 284 -3.95 -22.85 -13.26
CA THR A 284 -2.63 -23.38 -13.61
C THR A 284 -1.72 -23.34 -12.39
N PHE A 285 -0.83 -24.34 -12.28
CA PHE A 285 0.14 -24.47 -11.19
C PHE A 285 1.57 -24.27 -11.67
N ARG A 286 1.75 -23.47 -12.71
CA ARG A 286 3.07 -23.19 -13.28
C ARG A 286 3.93 -22.44 -12.26
N GLY A 287 5.14 -22.96 -12.02
CA GLY A 287 6.07 -22.38 -11.05
C GLY A 287 5.96 -22.98 -9.64
N SER A 288 5.04 -23.92 -9.41
CA SER A 288 4.99 -24.65 -8.14
C SER A 288 6.18 -25.58 -7.96
N ASP A 289 6.72 -25.62 -6.75
CA ASP A 289 7.75 -26.56 -6.30
C ASP A 289 7.14 -27.80 -5.61
N ALA A 290 5.87 -27.73 -5.27
CA ALA A 290 5.14 -28.85 -4.68
C ALA A 290 4.98 -29.99 -5.68
N ALA A 291 5.20 -31.25 -5.23
CA ALA A 291 5.06 -32.45 -6.07
C ALA A 291 3.62 -32.67 -6.56
N SER A 292 2.63 -32.25 -5.78
CA SER A 292 1.21 -32.30 -6.11
C SER A 292 0.55 -31.00 -5.68
N PRO A 293 0.71 -29.91 -6.48
CA PRO A 293 0.15 -28.63 -6.13
C PRO A 293 -1.37 -28.65 -6.18
N GLN A 294 -2.01 -28.05 -5.19
CA GLN A 294 -3.45 -28.01 -5.07
C GLN A 294 -3.94 -26.70 -4.45
N VAL A 295 -5.15 -26.31 -4.83
CA VAL A 295 -5.90 -25.23 -4.20
C VAL A 295 -7.29 -25.73 -3.79
N THR A 296 -7.91 -25.03 -2.86
CA THR A 296 -9.28 -25.31 -2.43
C THR A 296 -10.22 -24.31 -3.09
N MET A 297 -11.18 -24.79 -3.87
CA MET A 297 -12.24 -23.98 -4.44
C MET A 297 -13.52 -24.19 -3.66
N THR A 298 -14.09 -23.10 -3.16
CA THR A 298 -15.32 -23.10 -2.35
C THR A 298 -16.38 -22.28 -3.05
N LEU A 299 -17.58 -22.88 -3.25
CA LEU A 299 -18.75 -22.19 -3.71
C LEU A 299 -19.67 -21.91 -2.51
N ILE A 300 -19.95 -20.64 -2.24
CA ILE A 300 -20.70 -20.18 -1.08
C ILE A 300 -22.05 -19.65 -1.55
N PRO A 301 -23.16 -20.35 -1.28
CA PRO A 301 -24.49 -19.87 -1.65
C PRO A 301 -25.07 -18.92 -0.60
N MET A 302 -25.80 -17.92 -1.07
CA MET A 302 -26.55 -16.98 -0.26
C MET A 302 -28.06 -17.14 -0.52
N GLN A 303 -28.86 -17.00 0.53
CA GLN A 303 -30.33 -17.09 0.42
C GLN A 303 -31.00 -15.84 -0.13
N ASN A 304 -30.43 -14.69 0.21
CA ASN A 304 -30.95 -13.40 -0.18
C ASN A 304 -29.81 -12.46 -0.52
N SER A 305 -30.02 -11.50 -1.41
CA SER A 305 -29.13 -10.37 -1.59
C SER A 305 -28.84 -9.68 -0.26
N GLY A 306 -27.58 -9.39 -0.01
CA GLY A 306 -27.16 -8.67 1.20
C GLY A 306 -27.16 -9.50 2.49
N SER A 307 -27.33 -10.83 2.44
CA SER A 307 -27.28 -11.68 3.64
C SER A 307 -25.88 -11.80 4.26
N GLY A 308 -24.85 -11.29 3.60
CA GLY A 308 -23.45 -11.29 4.06
C GLY A 308 -22.79 -12.67 4.03
N TYR A 309 -21.46 -12.65 4.09
CA TYR A 309 -20.64 -13.87 4.01
C TYR A 309 -20.80 -14.82 5.20
N ASN A 310 -21.09 -14.28 6.37
CA ASN A 310 -21.06 -15.03 7.62
C ASN A 310 -22.41 -15.59 8.05
N ASN A 311 -23.46 -15.34 7.28
CA ASN A 311 -24.79 -15.77 7.67
C ASN A 311 -25.66 -16.17 6.47
N PRO A 312 -25.27 -17.23 5.73
CA PRO A 312 -26.03 -17.68 4.58
C PRO A 312 -27.43 -18.20 4.97
N ILE A 313 -27.61 -18.61 6.22
CA ILE A 313 -28.91 -19.06 6.76
C ILE A 313 -28.96 -18.62 8.22
N SER A 314 -29.40 -17.42 8.47
CA SER A 314 -29.83 -17.04 9.81
C SER A 314 -31.12 -17.80 10.16
N ALA A 315 -30.96 -18.93 10.79
CA ALA A 315 -32.03 -19.42 11.65
C ALA A 315 -32.05 -18.48 12.85
N GLY A 316 -33.18 -17.88 13.12
CA GLY A 316 -33.43 -16.85 14.12
C GLY A 316 -32.46 -16.72 15.29
N GLY A 317 -32.29 -15.55 15.76
CA GLY A 317 -31.23 -14.95 16.59
C GLY A 317 -30.56 -15.68 17.75
N ASN A 318 -30.69 -16.99 17.91
CA ASN A 318 -30.01 -17.80 18.92
C ASN A 318 -29.37 -19.09 18.39
N SER A 319 -29.31 -19.29 17.09
CA SER A 319 -28.71 -20.48 16.52
C SER A 319 -27.21 -20.22 16.28
N THR A 320 -26.36 -20.91 17.02
CA THR A 320 -24.91 -21.03 16.78
C THR A 320 -24.57 -21.97 15.62
N ALA A 321 -25.59 -22.62 15.03
CA ALA A 321 -25.42 -23.51 13.89
C ALA A 321 -25.44 -22.67 12.60
N THR A 322 -24.29 -22.29 12.11
CA THR A 322 -24.09 -21.82 10.75
C THR A 322 -24.19 -23.03 9.83
N VAL A 323 -25.38 -23.31 9.32
CA VAL A 323 -25.53 -24.34 8.28
C VAL A 323 -25.08 -23.71 6.96
N THR A 324 -23.80 -23.73 6.73
CA THR A 324 -23.23 -23.40 5.43
C THR A 324 -23.51 -24.56 4.47
N ARG A 325 -24.26 -24.33 3.43
CA ARG A 325 -24.37 -25.25 2.29
C ARG A 325 -23.26 -25.01 1.27
N THR A 326 -22.09 -24.63 1.74
CA THR A 326 -20.93 -24.45 0.90
C THR A 326 -20.52 -25.78 0.28
N SER A 327 -20.03 -25.74 -0.93
CA SER A 327 -19.39 -26.87 -1.58
C SER A 327 -17.92 -26.56 -1.75
N THR A 328 -17.09 -27.33 -1.08
CA THR A 328 -15.63 -27.21 -1.12
C THR A 328 -15.07 -28.38 -1.93
N SER A 329 -14.15 -28.06 -2.84
CA SER A 329 -13.50 -29.05 -3.72
C SER A 329 -12.03 -28.73 -3.84
N VAL A 330 -11.20 -29.77 -3.75
CA VAL A 330 -9.78 -29.65 -4.02
C VAL A 330 -9.57 -29.68 -5.54
N ILE A 331 -8.78 -28.74 -6.04
CA ILE A 331 -8.39 -28.60 -7.43
C ILE A 331 -6.91 -28.91 -7.54
N GLU A 332 -6.59 -29.93 -8.28
CA GLU A 332 -5.22 -30.36 -8.58
C GLU A 332 -4.88 -30.03 -10.04
N GLN A 333 -3.62 -30.22 -10.42
CA GLN A 333 -3.10 -29.90 -11.74
C GLN A 333 -3.92 -30.45 -12.91
N PHE A 334 -4.52 -31.61 -12.75
CA PHE A 334 -5.27 -32.31 -13.81
C PHE A 334 -6.80 -32.26 -13.60
N THR A 335 -7.28 -31.47 -12.66
CA THR A 335 -8.72 -31.32 -12.41
C THR A 335 -9.37 -30.46 -13.49
N GLY A 336 -9.91 -31.12 -14.53
CA GLY A 336 -10.56 -30.41 -15.64
C GLY A 336 -11.97 -29.90 -15.29
N GLN A 337 -12.68 -30.58 -14.40
CA GLN A 337 -14.03 -30.23 -13.97
C GLN A 337 -14.34 -30.79 -12.58
N VAL A 338 -15.26 -30.09 -11.89
CA VAL A 338 -15.75 -30.49 -10.57
C VAL A 338 -17.27 -30.54 -10.59
N TYR A 339 -17.85 -31.61 -10.06
CA TYR A 339 -19.28 -31.70 -9.88
C TYR A 339 -19.68 -31.25 -8.48
N VAL A 340 -20.61 -30.32 -8.41
CA VAL A 340 -21.11 -29.72 -7.17
C VAL A 340 -22.63 -29.79 -7.13
N ARG A 341 -23.22 -29.56 -5.96
CA ARG A 341 -24.67 -29.51 -5.80
C ARG A 341 -25.01 -28.35 -4.86
N VAL A 342 -24.99 -27.14 -5.39
CA VAL A 342 -25.19 -25.92 -4.61
C VAL A 342 -26.36 -25.14 -5.17
N ARG A 343 -27.25 -24.70 -4.28
CA ARG A 343 -28.42 -23.90 -4.60
C ARG A 343 -28.41 -22.62 -3.79
N GLY A 344 -28.50 -21.50 -4.44
CA GLY A 344 -28.55 -20.16 -3.81
C GLY A 344 -29.18 -19.13 -4.73
N ARG A 345 -29.58 -18.00 -4.20
CA ARG A 345 -29.97 -16.84 -5.01
C ARG A 345 -28.75 -16.14 -5.56
N GLN A 346 -27.78 -15.89 -4.69
CA GLN A 346 -26.48 -15.38 -5.04
C GLN A 346 -25.42 -16.38 -4.62
N MET A 347 -24.27 -16.32 -5.26
CA MET A 347 -23.16 -17.21 -4.99
C MET A 347 -21.84 -16.45 -5.06
N ILE A 348 -20.87 -16.95 -4.31
CA ILE A 348 -19.50 -16.47 -4.31
C ILE A 348 -18.60 -17.65 -4.63
N ILE A 349 -17.62 -17.46 -5.48
CA ILE A 349 -16.52 -18.40 -5.69
C ILE A 349 -15.32 -17.89 -4.91
N GLN A 350 -14.78 -18.73 -4.05
CA GLN A 350 -13.57 -18.46 -3.28
C GLN A 350 -12.54 -19.55 -3.62
N ILE A 351 -11.30 -19.13 -3.85
CA ILE A 351 -10.17 -20.01 -4.10
C ILE A 351 -9.08 -19.66 -3.11
N GLU A 352 -8.57 -20.66 -2.43
CA GLU A 352 -7.55 -20.49 -1.40
C GLU A 352 -6.47 -21.55 -1.49
N SER A 353 -5.26 -21.20 -1.10
CA SER A 353 -4.12 -22.08 -0.97
C SER A 353 -3.40 -21.83 0.35
N ASN A 354 -3.00 -22.93 0.98
CA ASN A 354 -2.17 -22.95 2.18
C ASN A 354 -1.23 -24.17 2.14
N GLN A 355 -0.62 -24.40 0.98
CA GLN A 355 0.27 -25.54 0.75
C GLN A 355 1.69 -25.04 0.49
N LEU A 356 2.67 -25.70 1.09
CA LEU A 356 4.09 -25.42 0.83
C LEU A 356 4.45 -25.65 -0.63
N GLY A 357 5.23 -24.73 -1.20
CA GLY A 357 5.71 -24.79 -2.56
C GLY A 357 4.64 -24.61 -3.63
N CYS A 358 3.44 -24.12 -3.26
CA CYS A 358 2.33 -23.97 -4.19
C CYS A 358 2.30 -22.57 -4.81
N ALA A 359 2.50 -22.51 -6.13
CA ALA A 359 2.19 -21.33 -6.94
C ALA A 359 1.02 -21.65 -7.86
N TRP A 360 0.08 -20.73 -7.99
CA TRP A 360 -1.08 -20.90 -8.86
C TRP A 360 -1.53 -19.59 -9.50
N GLN A 361 -2.16 -19.74 -10.64
CA GLN A 361 -2.74 -18.63 -11.38
C GLN A 361 -4.17 -18.99 -11.76
N LEU A 362 -5.11 -18.09 -11.45
CA LEU A 362 -6.51 -18.21 -11.82
C LEU A 362 -6.72 -17.60 -13.21
N GLY A 363 -7.33 -18.38 -14.10
CA GLY A 363 -7.83 -17.93 -15.39
C GLY A 363 -9.29 -17.46 -15.28
N SER A 364 -10.14 -17.94 -16.17
CA SER A 364 -11.57 -17.62 -16.21
C SER A 364 -12.41 -18.82 -15.81
N PRO A 365 -12.68 -19.02 -14.50
CA PRO A 365 -13.50 -20.13 -14.05
C PRO A 365 -14.89 -20.07 -14.67
N ARG A 366 -15.44 -21.22 -15.01
CA ARG A 366 -16.78 -21.34 -15.61
C ARG A 366 -17.65 -22.20 -14.73
N ILE A 367 -18.91 -21.85 -14.64
CA ILE A 367 -19.91 -22.61 -13.88
C ILE A 367 -21.09 -22.95 -14.76
N ASP A 368 -21.61 -24.18 -14.61
CA ASP A 368 -22.87 -24.58 -15.22
C ASP A 368 -23.97 -24.40 -14.16
N ILE A 369 -24.87 -23.48 -14.44
CA ILE A 369 -25.94 -23.07 -13.55
C ILE A 369 -27.27 -23.28 -14.24
N LYS A 370 -28.27 -23.75 -13.48
CA LYS A 370 -29.67 -23.90 -13.92
C LYS A 370 -30.58 -23.10 -13.02
N GLN A 371 -31.61 -22.55 -13.57
CA GLN A 371 -32.73 -21.96 -12.84
C GLN A 371 -33.43 -23.04 -12.02
N ASP A 372 -33.63 -22.82 -10.73
CA ASP A 372 -34.25 -23.76 -9.81
C ASP A 372 -35.37 -23.10 -8.97
N GLY A 373 -36.41 -22.67 -9.68
CA GLY A 373 -37.63 -22.11 -9.10
C GLY A 373 -37.53 -20.71 -8.52
N ARG A 374 -38.66 -20.12 -8.31
CA ARG A 374 -38.86 -18.87 -7.56
C ARG A 374 -39.32 -19.20 -6.14
N ARG A 375 -38.97 -18.37 -5.18
CA ARG A 375 -39.61 -18.43 -3.87
C ARG A 375 -41.03 -17.91 -4.05
N GLY A 376 -42.02 -18.78 -3.98
CA GLY A 376 -43.40 -18.33 -3.98
C GLY A 376 -43.66 -17.37 -2.83
N ASN A 377 -44.30 -16.25 -3.10
CA ASN A 377 -44.95 -15.45 -2.05
C ASN A 377 -46.02 -16.32 -1.41
N THR A 378 -45.78 -16.79 -0.21
CA THR A 378 -46.84 -17.24 0.71
C THR A 378 -47.10 -16.14 1.70
#